data_9b2a2537a22ef95323affa7902c8e459
#
_entry.id   9b2a2537a22ef95323affa7902c8e459
#
_cell.length_a   1.000
_cell.length_b   1.000
_cell.length_c   1.000
_cell.angle_alpha   90.00
_cell.angle_beta   90.00
_cell.angle_gamma   90.00
#
_symmetry.space_group_name_H-M   'P 1'
#
loop_
_entity.id
_entity.type
_entity.pdbx_description
1 polymer ?
#
loop_
_entity_poly.entity_id
_entity_poly.type
_entity_poly.pdbx_seq_one_letter_code
_entity_poly.pdbx_strand_id
1 'polypeptide(L)'
;QKEHAAFWNGERLKKAQHIGLTPEEVSTLASIVEEETANGPEKPMVAGLYINRLNKGMLLQADPTVKFGLQEFGLKRILFKHLEVDSPYNTYKHAGLPPGPIRIPSIQGLESVLNYTQHHYIYMCAKEDFSGTHNFAVTAAQHQANARRYQQALNRRKIK
;
A
#
# COMPACT_ATOMS: atom_id res chain seq x y z
N GLN A 1 3.10 -18.04 13.78
CA GLN A 1 4.56 -18.03 13.96
C GLN A 1 5.23 -19.21 13.29
N LYS A 2 4.71 -20.40 13.50
CA LYS A 2 5.19 -21.58 12.76
C LYS A 2 4.97 -21.42 11.27
N GLU A 3 3.81 -20.88 10.88
CA GLU A 3 3.48 -20.63 9.48
C GLU A 3 4.44 -19.61 8.87
N HIS A 4 4.78 -18.57 9.64
CA HIS A 4 5.70 -17.53 9.18
C HIS A 4 7.11 -18.12 8.99
N ALA A 5 7.58 -18.91 9.94
CA ALA A 5 8.90 -19.53 9.86
C ALA A 5 8.97 -20.52 8.68
N ALA A 6 7.88 -21.30 8.47
CA ALA A 6 7.81 -22.25 7.37
C ALA A 6 7.73 -21.55 6.01
N PHE A 7 7.13 -20.34 5.95
CA PHE A 7 7.06 -19.55 4.73
C PHE A 7 8.44 -19.20 4.22
N TRP A 8 9.34 -18.78 5.11
CA TRP A 8 10.67 -18.26 4.74
C TRP A 8 11.63 -19.37 4.43
N ASN A 9 11.53 -19.94 3.21
CA ASN A 9 12.50 -20.92 2.70
C ASN A 9 13.60 -20.22 1.89
N GLY A 10 14.56 -21.01 1.40
CA GLY A 10 15.71 -20.46 0.67
C GLY A 10 15.34 -19.65 -0.55
N GLU A 11 14.33 -20.11 -1.30
CA GLU A 11 13.89 -19.42 -2.51
C GLU A 11 13.27 -18.06 -2.19
N ARG A 12 12.40 -18.02 -1.18
CA ARG A 12 11.73 -16.77 -0.78
C ARG A 12 12.72 -15.78 -0.17
N LEU A 13 13.69 -16.26 0.59
CA LEU A 13 14.76 -15.40 1.12
C LEU A 13 15.56 -14.77 -0.01
N LYS A 14 15.85 -15.52 -1.07
CA LYS A 14 16.57 -14.99 -2.24
C LYS A 14 15.74 -13.92 -2.95
N LYS A 15 14.42 -14.12 -3.08
CA LYS A 15 13.54 -13.12 -3.68
C LYS A 15 13.55 -11.83 -2.88
N ALA A 16 13.49 -11.93 -1.56
CA ALA A 16 13.55 -10.75 -0.69
C ALA A 16 14.86 -10.01 -0.88
N GLN A 17 15.98 -10.72 -0.90
CA GLN A 17 17.30 -10.13 -1.12
C GLN A 17 17.36 -9.42 -2.48
N HIS A 18 16.78 -10.02 -3.51
CA HIS A 18 16.76 -9.43 -4.85
C HIS A 18 16.00 -8.10 -4.87
N ILE A 19 14.92 -8.00 -4.10
CA ILE A 19 14.14 -6.78 -3.97
C ILE A 19 14.86 -5.76 -3.08
N GLY A 20 15.74 -6.23 -2.22
CA GLY A 20 16.47 -5.39 -1.26
C GLY A 20 15.75 -5.21 0.05
N LEU A 21 14.90 -6.15 0.44
CA LEU A 21 14.13 -6.10 1.67
C LEU A 21 14.47 -7.28 2.58
N THR A 22 14.46 -7.04 3.89
CA THR A 22 14.54 -8.12 4.86
C THR A 22 13.18 -8.82 4.96
N PRO A 23 13.11 -10.04 5.55
CA PRO A 23 11.81 -10.67 5.80
C PRO A 23 10.85 -9.80 6.60
N GLU A 24 11.35 -9.07 7.60
CA GLU A 24 10.52 -8.16 8.40
C GLU A 24 9.97 -7.03 7.54
N GLU A 25 10.79 -6.50 6.64
CA GLU A 25 10.36 -5.43 5.73
C GLU A 25 9.34 -5.94 4.72
N VAL A 26 9.50 -7.18 4.23
CA VAL A 26 8.50 -7.80 3.37
C VAL A 26 7.17 -7.91 4.10
N SER A 27 7.19 -8.35 5.37
CA SER A 27 5.98 -8.45 6.19
C SER A 27 5.33 -7.09 6.39
N THR A 28 6.14 -6.05 6.62
CA THR A 28 5.64 -4.68 6.79
C THR A 28 4.94 -4.21 5.52
N LEU A 29 5.58 -4.36 4.37
CA LEU A 29 5.00 -3.93 3.10
C LEU A 29 3.75 -4.75 2.76
N ALA A 30 3.78 -6.07 3.00
CA ALA A 30 2.63 -6.93 2.76
C ALA A 30 1.43 -6.48 3.59
N SER A 31 1.65 -6.08 4.84
CA SER A 31 0.56 -5.61 5.71
C SER A 31 -0.08 -4.34 5.16
N ILE A 32 0.71 -3.45 4.57
CA ILE A 32 0.21 -2.23 3.94
C ILE A 32 -0.61 -2.58 2.69
N VAL A 33 -0.08 -3.46 1.84
CA VAL A 33 -0.76 -3.89 0.61
C VAL A 33 -2.14 -4.48 0.94
N GLU A 34 -2.20 -5.32 1.97
CA GLU A 34 -3.46 -5.96 2.35
C GLU A 34 -4.50 -4.98 2.87
N GLU A 35 -4.07 -3.90 3.52
CA GLU A 35 -4.99 -2.85 3.96
C GLU A 35 -5.41 -1.93 2.83
N GLU A 36 -4.60 -1.86 1.76
CA GLU A 36 -4.92 -1.02 0.60
C GLU A 36 -5.94 -1.65 -0.33
N THR A 37 -5.90 -2.97 -0.49
CA THR A 37 -6.80 -3.65 -1.41
C THR A 37 -7.15 -5.05 -0.91
N ALA A 38 -8.44 -5.40 -1.00
CA ALA A 38 -8.93 -6.75 -0.75
C ALA A 38 -8.87 -7.61 -2.02
N ASN A 39 -8.64 -7.00 -3.18
CA ASN A 39 -8.60 -7.71 -4.45
C ASN A 39 -7.26 -8.43 -4.61
N GLY A 40 -7.29 -9.77 -4.50
CA GLY A 40 -6.09 -10.58 -4.57
C GLY A 40 -5.26 -10.36 -5.83
N PRO A 41 -5.88 -10.39 -7.04
CA PRO A 41 -5.14 -10.16 -8.28
C PRO A 41 -4.47 -8.80 -8.37
N GLU A 42 -4.95 -7.79 -7.65
CA GLU A 42 -4.37 -6.45 -7.67
C GLU A 42 -3.19 -6.28 -6.71
N LYS A 43 -3.09 -7.13 -5.70
CA LYS A 43 -2.05 -6.97 -4.67
C LYS A 43 -0.63 -6.88 -5.23
N PRO A 44 -0.22 -7.69 -6.22
CA PRO A 44 1.13 -7.53 -6.79
C PRO A 44 1.34 -6.18 -7.46
N MET A 45 0.30 -5.59 -8.06
CA MET A 45 0.37 -4.26 -8.65
C MET A 45 0.61 -3.19 -7.59
N VAL A 46 -0.14 -3.28 -6.48
CA VAL A 46 0.00 -2.34 -5.37
C VAL A 46 1.39 -2.48 -4.74
N ALA A 47 1.85 -3.72 -4.55
CA ALA A 47 3.20 -3.96 -4.03
C ALA A 47 4.26 -3.33 -4.93
N GLY A 48 4.13 -3.48 -6.24
CA GLY A 48 5.06 -2.89 -7.19
C GLY A 48 5.10 -1.38 -7.13
N LEU A 49 3.95 -0.76 -6.92
CA LEU A 49 3.85 0.69 -6.77
C LEU A 49 4.68 1.18 -5.57
N TYR A 50 4.51 0.55 -4.42
CA TYR A 50 5.25 0.94 -3.22
C TYR A 50 6.75 0.64 -3.34
N ILE A 51 7.11 -0.46 -3.99
CA ILE A 51 8.53 -0.76 -4.26
C ILE A 51 9.13 0.31 -5.15
N ASN A 52 8.39 0.77 -6.17
CA ASN A 52 8.85 1.88 -7.02
C ASN A 52 9.10 3.14 -6.20
N ARG A 53 8.20 3.47 -5.27
CA ARG A 53 8.38 4.63 -4.41
C ARG A 53 9.60 4.48 -3.50
N LEU A 54 9.77 3.31 -2.90
CA LEU A 54 10.95 3.04 -2.05
C LEU A 54 12.23 3.24 -2.84
N ASN A 55 12.28 2.70 -4.06
CA ASN A 55 13.48 2.80 -4.90
C ASN A 55 13.77 4.23 -5.36
N LYS A 56 12.75 5.07 -5.43
CA LYS A 56 12.90 6.48 -5.80
C LYS A 56 13.09 7.41 -4.61
N GLY A 57 13.07 6.88 -3.39
CA GLY A 57 13.17 7.70 -2.19
C GLY A 57 11.94 8.53 -1.91
N MET A 58 10.79 8.16 -2.48
CA MET A 58 9.53 8.87 -2.26
C MET A 58 8.87 8.40 -0.98
N LEU A 59 8.17 9.31 -0.30
CA LEU A 59 7.31 8.94 0.83
C LEU A 59 6.24 7.97 0.33
N LEU A 60 5.90 6.96 1.13
CA LEU A 60 4.90 5.98 0.72
C LEU A 60 3.50 6.58 0.70
N GLN A 61 3.20 7.48 1.64
CA GLN A 61 1.91 8.16 1.74
C GLN A 61 0.74 7.17 1.75
N ALA A 62 0.89 6.12 2.55
CA ALA A 62 -0.10 5.06 2.67
C ALA A 62 -1.07 5.36 3.81
N ASP A 63 -2.33 5.63 3.48
CA ASP A 63 -3.37 5.96 4.46
C ASP A 63 -3.49 4.94 5.60
N PRO A 64 -3.41 3.62 5.34
CA PRO A 64 -3.50 2.64 6.42
C PRO A 64 -2.45 2.82 7.52
N THR A 65 -1.26 3.34 7.18
CA THR A 65 -0.21 3.57 8.19
C THR A 65 -0.58 4.72 9.10
N VAL A 66 -1.29 5.72 8.57
CA VAL A 66 -1.78 6.85 9.38
C VAL A 66 -2.85 6.37 10.35
N LYS A 67 -3.79 5.57 9.87
CA LYS A 67 -4.83 4.98 10.73
C LYS A 67 -4.21 4.19 11.87
N PHE A 68 -3.20 3.39 11.56
CA PHE A 68 -2.49 2.60 12.56
C PHE A 68 -1.80 3.51 13.58
N GLY A 69 -1.12 4.56 13.11
CA GLY A 69 -0.43 5.51 13.98
C GLY A 69 -1.38 6.26 14.91
N LEU A 70 -2.60 6.54 14.45
CA LEU A 70 -3.63 7.17 15.26
C LEU A 70 -4.31 6.18 16.20
N GLN A 71 -4.20 4.89 15.92
CA GLN A 71 -4.92 3.83 16.62
C GLN A 71 -6.45 4.00 16.52
N GLU A 72 -6.91 4.62 15.44
CA GLU A 72 -8.33 4.84 15.17
C GLU A 72 -8.75 4.02 13.96
N PHE A 73 -8.88 2.71 14.15
CA PHE A 73 -9.12 1.77 13.05
C PHE A 73 -10.52 1.90 12.45
N GLY A 74 -11.43 2.61 13.13
CA GLY A 74 -12.79 2.84 12.63
C GLY A 74 -12.92 3.99 11.65
N LEU A 75 -11.85 4.72 11.38
CA LEU A 75 -11.90 5.84 10.44
C LEU A 75 -12.23 5.35 9.04
N LYS A 76 -13.25 5.95 8.44
CA LYS A 76 -13.66 5.62 7.08
C LYS A 76 -12.91 6.42 6.03
N ARG A 77 -12.35 7.57 6.42
CA ARG A 77 -11.56 8.39 5.53
C ARG A 77 -10.51 9.17 6.31
N ILE A 78 -9.41 9.44 5.64
CA ILE A 78 -8.32 10.23 6.20
C ILE A 78 -8.51 11.68 5.77
N LEU A 79 -8.52 12.59 6.74
CA LEU A 79 -8.60 14.03 6.50
C LEU A 79 -7.20 14.63 6.61
N PHE A 80 -7.01 15.84 6.08
CA PHE A 80 -5.71 16.51 6.13
C PHE A 80 -5.14 16.59 7.54
N LYS A 81 -5.99 16.83 8.55
CA LYS A 81 -5.52 16.90 9.94
C LYS A 81 -4.92 15.58 10.42
N HIS A 82 -5.41 14.45 9.89
CA HIS A 82 -4.90 13.13 10.26
C HIS A 82 -3.50 12.90 9.70
N LEU A 83 -3.18 13.50 8.55
CA LEU A 83 -1.88 13.33 7.91
C LEU A 83 -0.74 13.99 8.71
N GLU A 84 -1.08 14.79 9.70
CA GLU A 84 -0.09 15.48 10.53
C GLU A 84 0.26 14.71 11.80
N VAL A 85 -0.32 13.52 12.01
CA VAL A 85 -0.08 12.75 13.25
C VAL A 85 1.41 12.50 13.44
N ASP A 86 1.88 12.73 14.66
CA ASP A 86 3.27 12.49 15.02
C ASP A 86 3.44 11.03 15.47
N SER A 87 3.67 10.17 14.49
CA SER A 87 3.88 8.75 14.71
C SER A 87 4.96 8.25 13.78
N PRO A 88 5.85 7.36 14.24
CA PRO A 88 6.85 6.77 13.34
C PRO A 88 6.20 5.93 12.23
N TYR A 89 4.93 5.57 12.36
CA TYR A 89 4.20 4.84 11.34
C TYR A 89 3.64 5.75 10.24
N ASN A 90 3.67 7.08 10.44
CA ASN A 90 3.10 8.01 9.46
C ASN A 90 4.01 8.14 8.24
N THR A 91 3.63 7.46 7.15
CA THR A 91 4.41 7.46 5.91
C THR A 91 4.25 8.73 5.07
N TYR A 92 3.43 9.68 5.54
CA TYR A 92 3.40 11.03 4.96
C TYR A 92 4.50 11.91 5.54
N LYS A 93 5.10 11.53 6.67
CA LYS A 93 6.14 12.31 7.34
C LYS A 93 7.50 11.63 7.34
N HIS A 94 7.52 10.30 7.33
CA HIS A 94 8.75 9.53 7.43
C HIS A 94 9.00 8.74 6.16
N ALA A 95 10.18 8.88 5.58
CA ALA A 95 10.57 8.16 4.37
C ALA A 95 10.75 6.67 4.67
N GLY A 96 10.50 5.83 3.67
CA GLY A 96 10.69 4.40 3.77
C GLY A 96 9.53 3.69 4.44
N LEU A 97 9.78 2.43 4.79
CA LEU A 97 8.78 1.60 5.47
C LEU A 97 8.65 2.02 6.93
N PRO A 98 7.45 1.86 7.54
CA PRO A 98 7.30 2.10 8.97
C PRO A 98 8.08 1.04 9.79
N PRO A 99 8.15 1.22 11.12
CA PRO A 99 8.97 0.33 11.98
C PRO A 99 8.58 -1.13 11.96
N GLY A 100 7.34 -1.47 11.60
CA GLY A 100 6.89 -2.84 11.57
C GLY A 100 5.55 -2.96 10.89
N PRO A 101 5.02 -4.20 10.77
CA PRO A 101 3.73 -4.41 10.10
C PRO A 101 2.58 -3.79 10.88
N ILE A 102 1.55 -3.36 10.14
CA ILE A 102 0.36 -2.74 10.71
C ILE A 102 -0.77 -3.76 10.91
N ARG A 103 -0.53 -4.98 10.50
CA ARG A 103 -1.40 -6.14 10.76
C ARG A 103 -0.57 -7.39 10.52
N ILE A 104 -1.10 -8.55 10.90
CA ILE A 104 -0.45 -9.81 10.57
C ILE A 104 -0.73 -10.10 9.08
N PRO A 105 0.32 -10.09 8.22
CA PRO A 105 0.08 -10.32 6.79
C PRO A 105 -0.25 -11.79 6.50
N SER A 106 -1.09 -12.00 5.49
CA SER A 106 -1.40 -13.35 5.01
C SER A 106 -0.28 -13.86 4.10
N ILE A 107 -0.28 -15.15 3.84
CA ILE A 107 0.64 -15.75 2.87
C ILE A 107 0.48 -15.08 1.50
N GLN A 108 -0.76 -14.83 1.07
CA GLN A 108 -1.02 -14.15 -0.18
C GLN A 108 -0.39 -12.75 -0.22
N GLY A 109 -0.47 -12.02 0.90
CA GLY A 109 0.13 -10.70 0.99
C GLY A 109 1.65 -10.76 0.88
N LEU A 110 2.28 -11.69 1.58
CA LEU A 110 3.72 -11.89 1.51
C LEU A 110 4.15 -12.24 0.08
N GLU A 111 3.43 -13.15 -0.55
CA GLU A 111 3.74 -13.55 -1.93
C GLU A 111 3.55 -12.42 -2.93
N SER A 112 2.57 -11.54 -2.69
CA SER A 112 2.36 -10.40 -3.58
C SER A 112 3.54 -9.42 -3.59
N VAL A 113 4.25 -9.31 -2.47
CA VAL A 113 5.46 -8.49 -2.40
C VAL A 113 6.62 -9.20 -3.09
N LEU A 114 6.81 -10.47 -2.78
CA LEU A 114 7.94 -11.24 -3.34
C LEU A 114 7.82 -11.42 -4.85
N ASN A 115 6.59 -11.49 -5.37
CA ASN A 115 6.31 -11.68 -6.79
C ASN A 115 5.60 -10.45 -7.36
N TYR A 116 6.00 -9.27 -6.92
CA TYR A 116 5.35 -8.04 -7.33
C TYR A 116 5.42 -7.85 -8.86
N THR A 117 4.39 -7.17 -9.39
CA THR A 117 4.34 -6.84 -10.81
C THR A 117 5.27 -5.68 -11.10
N GLN A 118 6.17 -5.87 -12.07
CA GLN A 118 7.07 -4.79 -12.50
C GLN A 118 6.34 -3.82 -13.42
N HIS A 119 6.36 -2.55 -13.03
CA HIS A 119 5.76 -1.46 -13.79
C HIS A 119 6.39 -0.15 -13.31
N HIS A 120 5.94 0.96 -13.87
CA HIS A 120 6.47 2.29 -13.52
C HIS A 120 5.48 3.16 -12.76
N TYR A 121 4.35 2.60 -12.32
CA TYR A 121 3.34 3.36 -11.60
C TYR A 121 3.84 3.78 -10.21
N ILE A 122 3.57 5.02 -9.85
CA ILE A 122 3.89 5.56 -8.52
C ILE A 122 2.68 6.24 -7.86
N TYR A 123 1.53 6.27 -8.53
CA TYR A 123 0.28 6.81 -8.01
C TYR A 123 -0.85 5.82 -8.19
N MET A 124 -1.78 5.82 -7.26
CA MET A 124 -3.03 5.07 -7.39
C MET A 124 -4.14 5.79 -6.66
N CYS A 125 -5.37 5.59 -7.12
CA CYS A 125 -6.56 6.03 -6.42
C CYS A 125 -7.69 5.04 -6.68
N ALA A 126 -8.70 5.07 -5.82
CA ALA A 126 -9.85 4.18 -5.98
C ALA A 126 -10.49 4.36 -7.35
N LYS A 127 -10.90 3.24 -7.94
CA LYS A 127 -11.51 3.26 -9.26
C LYS A 127 -12.94 3.76 -9.18
N GLU A 128 -13.35 4.53 -10.19
CA GLU A 128 -14.64 5.23 -10.21
C GLU A 128 -15.85 4.32 -10.32
N ASP A 129 -15.67 3.05 -10.63
CA ASP A 129 -16.76 2.06 -10.69
C ASP A 129 -17.06 1.41 -9.33
N PHE A 130 -16.31 1.82 -8.30
CA PHE A 130 -16.47 1.31 -6.93
C PHE A 130 -16.29 -0.21 -6.83
N SER A 131 -15.47 -0.78 -7.71
CA SER A 131 -15.18 -2.22 -7.73
C SER A 131 -14.24 -2.67 -6.61
N GLY A 132 -13.62 -1.72 -5.90
CA GLY A 132 -12.61 -2.02 -4.90
C GLY A 132 -11.20 -2.12 -5.48
N THR A 133 -11.04 -1.88 -6.77
CA THR A 133 -9.74 -1.84 -7.42
C THR A 133 -9.29 -0.38 -7.60
N HIS A 134 -8.13 -0.19 -8.21
CA HIS A 134 -7.51 1.13 -8.31
C HIS A 134 -7.14 1.48 -9.75
N ASN A 135 -7.11 2.77 -10.03
CA ASN A 135 -6.47 3.32 -11.21
C ASN A 135 -5.04 3.69 -10.86
N PHE A 136 -4.11 3.27 -11.68
CA PHE A 136 -2.68 3.51 -11.48
C PHE A 136 -2.19 4.57 -12.45
N ALA A 137 -1.18 5.32 -12.05
CA ALA A 137 -0.61 6.37 -12.90
C ALA A 137 0.90 6.51 -12.68
N VAL A 138 1.58 6.92 -13.75
CA VAL A 138 3.02 7.21 -13.72
C VAL A 138 3.24 8.69 -13.38
N THR A 139 2.37 9.58 -13.87
CA THR A 139 2.54 11.03 -13.69
C THR A 139 1.47 11.60 -12.77
N ALA A 140 1.81 12.73 -12.13
CA ALA A 140 0.86 13.45 -11.28
C ALA A 140 -0.37 13.90 -12.08
N ALA A 141 -0.19 14.31 -13.34
CA ALA A 141 -1.29 14.75 -14.18
C ALA A 141 -2.30 13.61 -14.42
N GLN A 142 -1.81 12.41 -14.73
CA GLN A 142 -2.66 11.24 -14.91
C GLN A 142 -3.39 10.89 -13.62
N HIS A 143 -2.67 10.96 -12.50
CA HIS A 143 -3.25 10.67 -11.20
C HIS A 143 -4.37 11.66 -10.86
N GLN A 144 -4.16 12.95 -11.13
CA GLN A 144 -5.16 13.97 -10.88
C GLN A 144 -6.40 13.75 -11.74
N ALA A 145 -6.22 13.36 -13.00
CA ALA A 145 -7.35 13.03 -13.87
C ALA A 145 -8.14 11.83 -13.32
N ASN A 146 -7.44 10.79 -12.86
CA ASN A 146 -8.08 9.62 -12.26
C ASN A 146 -8.84 10.01 -11.00
N ALA A 147 -8.23 10.85 -10.16
CA ALA A 147 -8.85 11.29 -8.90
C ALA A 147 -10.10 12.13 -9.17
N ARG A 148 -10.09 12.98 -10.20
CA ARG A 148 -11.26 13.77 -10.57
C ARG A 148 -12.42 12.87 -11.00
N ARG A 149 -12.14 11.82 -11.79
CA ARG A 149 -13.20 10.88 -12.20
C ARG A 149 -13.82 10.20 -10.98
N TYR A 150 -12.98 9.80 -10.03
CA TYR A 150 -13.48 9.18 -8.81
C TYR A 150 -14.34 10.17 -8.00
N GLN A 151 -13.88 11.41 -7.86
CA GLN A 151 -14.60 12.44 -7.12
C GLN A 151 -15.94 12.75 -7.78
N GLN A 152 -15.97 12.83 -9.12
CA GLN A 152 -17.20 13.05 -9.85
C GLN A 152 -18.18 11.89 -9.64
N ALA A 153 -17.70 10.65 -9.64
CA ALA A 153 -18.53 9.49 -9.40
C ALA A 153 -19.12 9.50 -7.99
N LEU A 154 -18.30 9.90 -6.98
CA LEU A 154 -18.78 10.06 -5.61
C LEU A 154 -19.88 11.11 -5.52
N ASN A 155 -19.68 12.25 -6.19
CA ASN A 155 -20.65 13.34 -6.18
C ASN A 155 -21.97 12.90 -6.80
N ARG A 156 -21.93 12.15 -7.89
CA ARG A 156 -23.14 11.62 -8.51
C ARG A 156 -23.90 10.69 -7.58
N ARG A 157 -23.17 9.87 -6.80
CA ARG A 157 -23.80 8.96 -5.84
C ARG A 157 -24.46 9.70 -4.68
N LYS A 158 -23.84 10.81 -4.24
CA LYS A 158 -24.38 11.58 -3.13
C LYS A 158 -25.66 12.31 -3.47
N ILE A 159 -25.82 12.67 -4.74
CA ILE A 159 -27.01 13.39 -5.20
C ILE A 159 -28.23 12.46 -5.23
N LYS A 160 -28.03 11.18 -5.35
CA LYS A 160 -29.09 10.18 -5.30
C LYS A 160 -29.46 9.85 -3.86
#